data_4e68acd77585a273a975d8607796ee48
#
_entry.id   4e68acd77585a273a975d8607796ee48
#
_cell.length_a   1.000
_cell.length_b   1.000
_cell.length_c   1.000
_cell.angle_alpha   90.00
_cell.angle_beta   90.00
_cell.angle_gamma   90.00
#
_symmetry.space_group_name_H-M   'P 1'
#
loop_
_entity.id
_entity.type
_entity.pdbx_description
1 polymer ?
#
loop_
_entity_poly.entity_id
_entity_poly.type
_entity_poly.pdbx_seq_one_letter_code
_entity_poly.pdbx_strand_id
1 'polypeptide(L)'
;ELTLRCVLAGILAVVLLPGGLGADRLLPPLAALDPDAAPAAFYAANLLLYAASLVVSFPVLRDGLNGLRGRPSAETMPALAAVAALLQAVTALLTANSYRTTEGLSILTGVAALGLFLALLGSRVMLSAVRGGYELLGEATDLQGAYRTRDKDLIRALARDLEQKDPWVLLSRPRTADEGFVAQSLDERAGERRAQKNGYILLGVALRSALLCLVVGRDVKLAAAALTAVLCMGAPLSSTLIAGMAALRLQ
;
A
#
# COMPACT_ATOMS: atom_id res chain seq x y z
N GLU A 1 -11.83 -1.10 -15.55
CA GLU A 1 -10.42 -0.69 -15.75
C GLU A 1 -9.55 -1.00 -14.52
N LEU A 2 -9.95 -0.58 -13.31
CA LEU A 2 -9.22 -0.85 -12.05
C LEU A 2 -9.09 -2.37 -11.76
N THR A 3 -10.13 -3.15 -12.04
CA THR A 3 -10.11 -4.62 -11.88
C THR A 3 -9.08 -5.28 -12.77
N LEU A 4 -9.00 -4.87 -14.05
CA LEU A 4 -8.02 -5.39 -15.00
C LEU A 4 -6.60 -5.06 -14.55
N ARG A 5 -6.35 -3.82 -14.13
CA ARG A 5 -5.05 -3.40 -13.57
C ARG A 5 -4.66 -4.22 -12.34
N CYS A 6 -5.62 -4.48 -11.44
CA CYS A 6 -5.39 -5.31 -10.25
C CYS A 6 -4.96 -6.74 -10.62
N VAL A 7 -5.65 -7.37 -11.59
CA VAL A 7 -5.30 -8.73 -12.05
C VAL A 7 -3.91 -8.75 -12.70
N LEU A 8 -3.64 -7.81 -13.60
CA LEU A 8 -2.34 -7.72 -14.27
C LEU A 8 -1.20 -7.44 -13.28
N ALA A 9 -1.40 -6.53 -12.31
CA ALA A 9 -0.41 -6.26 -11.28
C ALA A 9 -0.15 -7.49 -10.39
N GLY A 10 -1.20 -8.26 -10.07
CA GLY A 10 -1.07 -9.50 -9.31
C GLY A 10 -0.26 -10.57 -10.07
N ILE A 11 -0.53 -10.76 -11.36
CA ILE A 11 0.22 -11.71 -12.21
C ILE A 11 1.69 -11.29 -12.27
N LEU A 12 1.97 -10.01 -12.54
CA LEU A 12 3.35 -9.50 -12.61
C LEU A 12 4.08 -9.64 -11.27
N ALA A 13 3.40 -9.38 -10.15
CA ALA A 13 3.97 -9.56 -8.82
C ALA A 13 4.35 -11.04 -8.57
N VAL A 14 3.46 -11.98 -8.91
CA VAL A 14 3.73 -13.42 -8.77
C VAL A 14 4.90 -13.87 -9.64
N VAL A 15 5.01 -13.35 -10.87
CA VAL A 15 6.13 -13.69 -11.78
C VAL A 15 7.46 -13.11 -11.29
N LEU A 16 7.45 -11.91 -10.69
CA LEU A 16 8.66 -11.25 -10.19
C LEU A 16 9.15 -11.77 -8.83
N LEU A 17 8.25 -12.30 -7.99
CA LEU A 17 8.58 -12.76 -6.64
C LEU A 17 9.69 -13.82 -6.59
N PRO A 18 9.70 -14.89 -7.40
CA PRO A 18 10.72 -15.91 -7.35
C PRO A 18 12.13 -15.37 -7.60
N GLY A 19 12.28 -14.46 -8.57
CA GLY A 19 13.58 -13.85 -8.90
C GLY A 19 14.18 -13.03 -7.76
N GLY A 20 13.35 -12.51 -6.85
CA GLY A 20 13.79 -11.70 -5.70
C GLY A 20 14.07 -12.52 -4.44
N LEU A 21 13.44 -13.67 -4.27
CA LEU A 21 13.55 -14.49 -3.06
C LEU A 21 14.60 -15.61 -3.16
N GLY A 22 15.42 -15.62 -4.21
CA GLY A 22 16.39 -16.71 -4.44
C GLY A 22 15.72 -18.05 -4.75
N ALA A 23 14.44 -18.02 -5.09
CA ALA A 23 13.65 -19.19 -5.48
C ALA A 23 13.81 -19.52 -6.98
N ASP A 24 14.92 -19.11 -7.58
CA ASP A 24 15.31 -19.38 -8.98
C ASP A 24 15.27 -20.89 -9.31
N ARG A 25 15.33 -21.73 -8.26
CA ARG A 25 15.25 -23.19 -8.35
C ARG A 25 13.82 -23.74 -8.46
N LEU A 26 12.78 -22.91 -8.22
CA LEU A 26 11.38 -23.34 -8.25
C LEU A 26 10.75 -23.24 -9.64
N LEU A 27 11.30 -22.43 -10.51
CA LEU A 27 10.87 -22.35 -11.90
C LEU A 27 11.84 -23.15 -12.78
N PRO A 28 11.36 -23.94 -13.76
CA PRO A 28 12.25 -24.63 -14.69
C PRO A 28 13.13 -23.57 -15.37
N PRO A 29 14.46 -23.70 -15.35
CA PRO A 29 15.35 -22.71 -15.90
C PRO A 29 15.12 -22.63 -17.41
N LEU A 30 14.53 -21.52 -17.86
CA LEU A 30 14.72 -21.10 -19.23
C LEU A 30 16.22 -20.79 -19.36
N ALA A 31 16.96 -21.62 -20.08
CA ALA A 31 18.42 -21.51 -20.19
C ALA A 31 18.91 -20.12 -20.64
N ALA A 32 18.05 -19.34 -21.31
CA ALA A 32 18.31 -17.96 -21.69
C ALA A 32 18.15 -16.93 -20.55
N LEU A 33 17.51 -17.31 -19.44
CA LEU A 33 17.24 -16.46 -18.26
C LEU A 33 17.89 -17.05 -17.00
N ASP A 34 18.85 -17.96 -17.17
CA ASP A 34 19.63 -18.48 -16.06
C ASP A 34 20.51 -17.35 -15.49
N PRO A 35 20.28 -16.95 -14.23
CA PRO A 35 21.06 -15.89 -13.62
C PRO A 35 22.55 -16.23 -13.49
N ASP A 36 22.95 -17.50 -13.55
CA ASP A 36 24.36 -17.93 -13.52
C ASP A 36 25.01 -17.89 -14.90
N ALA A 37 24.27 -18.28 -15.94
CA ALA A 37 24.79 -18.33 -17.31
C ALA A 37 24.73 -16.96 -18.02
N ALA A 38 23.67 -16.17 -17.77
CA ALA A 38 23.43 -14.91 -18.45
C ALA A 38 22.88 -13.82 -17.50
N PRO A 39 23.68 -13.35 -16.51
CA PRO A 39 23.19 -12.42 -15.48
C PRO A 39 22.63 -11.12 -16.05
N ALA A 40 23.24 -10.56 -17.10
CA ALA A 40 22.74 -9.34 -17.73
C ALA A 40 21.36 -9.53 -18.37
N ALA A 41 21.11 -10.66 -19.02
CA ALA A 41 19.80 -10.97 -19.61
C ALA A 41 18.73 -11.17 -18.53
N PHE A 42 19.07 -11.83 -17.43
CA PHE A 42 18.18 -12.01 -16.28
C PHE A 42 17.77 -10.65 -15.68
N TYR A 43 18.73 -9.77 -15.39
CA TYR A 43 18.44 -8.44 -14.82
C TYR A 43 17.70 -7.53 -15.78
N ALA A 44 18.00 -7.62 -17.09
CA ALA A 44 17.24 -6.87 -18.10
C ALA A 44 15.80 -7.34 -18.20
N ALA A 45 15.54 -8.64 -18.21
CA ALA A 45 14.19 -9.19 -18.21
C ALA A 45 13.42 -8.82 -16.93
N ASN A 46 14.07 -8.89 -15.77
CA ASN A 46 13.47 -8.47 -14.50
C ASN A 46 13.11 -6.98 -14.52
N LEU A 47 13.99 -6.12 -15.01
CA LEU A 47 13.73 -4.68 -15.15
C LEU A 47 12.56 -4.39 -16.10
N LEU A 48 12.46 -5.09 -17.24
CA LEU A 48 11.36 -4.93 -18.19
C LEU A 48 10.01 -5.35 -17.59
N LEU A 49 9.97 -6.51 -16.92
CA LEU A 49 8.76 -6.97 -16.24
C LEU A 49 8.37 -6.02 -15.12
N TYR A 50 9.36 -5.50 -14.38
CA TYR A 50 9.11 -4.54 -13.33
C TYR A 50 8.62 -3.20 -13.89
N ALA A 51 9.18 -2.71 -14.99
CA ALA A 51 8.69 -1.51 -15.67
C ALA A 51 7.22 -1.67 -16.13
N ALA A 52 6.85 -2.86 -16.65
CA ALA A 52 5.45 -3.17 -16.96
C ALA A 52 4.56 -3.10 -15.71
N SER A 53 5.03 -3.61 -14.57
CA SER A 53 4.31 -3.50 -13.28
C SER A 53 4.11 -2.05 -12.86
N LEU A 54 5.11 -1.18 -13.04
CA LEU A 54 5.00 0.26 -12.74
C LEU A 54 3.96 0.95 -13.64
N VAL A 55 3.92 0.61 -14.94
CA VAL A 55 2.94 1.16 -15.88
C VAL A 55 1.52 0.75 -15.50
N VAL A 56 1.31 -0.53 -15.17
CA VAL A 56 -0.01 -1.03 -14.71
C VAL A 56 -0.44 -0.34 -13.42
N SER A 57 0.49 -0.13 -12.49
CA SER A 57 0.27 0.48 -11.17
C SER A 57 0.47 2.01 -11.17
N PHE A 58 0.54 2.64 -12.34
CA PHE A 58 0.81 4.07 -12.48
C PHE A 58 -0.09 4.98 -11.63
N PRO A 59 -1.41 4.73 -11.47
CA PRO A 59 -2.24 5.55 -10.59
C PRO A 59 -1.72 5.60 -9.16
N VAL A 60 -1.40 4.44 -8.57
CA VAL A 60 -0.83 4.36 -7.20
C VAL A 60 0.50 5.10 -7.11
N LEU A 61 1.36 4.93 -8.12
CA LEU A 61 2.65 5.60 -8.17
C LEU A 61 2.50 7.12 -8.23
N ARG A 62 1.62 7.62 -9.10
CA ARG A 62 1.33 9.04 -9.26
C ARG A 62 0.77 9.66 -7.98
N ASP A 63 -0.24 9.03 -7.40
CA ASP A 63 -0.94 9.57 -6.23
C ASP A 63 -0.05 9.50 -4.98
N GLY A 64 0.73 8.42 -4.84
CA GLY A 64 1.72 8.28 -3.78
C GLY A 64 2.86 9.29 -3.86
N LEU A 65 3.39 9.57 -5.06
CA LEU A 65 4.44 10.58 -5.25
C LEU A 65 3.91 12.01 -5.11
N ASN A 66 2.68 12.28 -5.57
CA ASN A 66 2.03 13.57 -5.34
C ASN A 66 1.81 13.84 -3.85
N GLY A 67 1.54 12.80 -3.07
CA GLY A 67 1.43 12.87 -1.62
C GLY A 67 2.68 13.42 -0.94
N LEU A 68 3.88 13.24 -1.52
CA LEU A 68 5.13 13.80 -0.99
C LEU A 68 5.18 15.33 -1.05
N ARG A 69 4.49 15.95 -2.01
CA ARG A 69 4.44 17.41 -2.18
C ARG A 69 3.42 18.11 -1.29
N GLY A 70 2.48 17.34 -0.75
CA GLY A 70 1.42 17.88 0.07
C GLY A 70 1.23 17.07 1.35
N ARG A 71 0.13 16.30 1.42
CA ARG A 71 -0.13 15.38 2.52
C ARG A 71 0.15 13.96 2.06
N PRO A 72 1.06 13.22 2.72
CA PRO A 72 1.32 11.83 2.36
C PRO A 72 0.03 11.02 2.46
N SER A 73 -0.23 10.25 1.42
CA SER A 73 -1.32 9.28 1.37
C SER A 73 -0.83 7.88 1.81
N ALA A 74 -1.75 6.97 2.01
CA ALA A 74 -1.43 5.56 2.26
C ALA A 74 -0.62 4.92 1.11
N GLU A 75 -0.72 5.48 -0.10
CA GLU A 75 -0.05 5.02 -1.30
C GLU A 75 1.39 5.53 -1.41
N THR A 76 1.78 6.49 -0.56
CA THR A 76 3.13 7.11 -0.59
C THR A 76 4.23 6.08 -0.32
N MET A 77 4.03 5.18 0.65
CA MET A 77 5.04 4.15 0.96
C MET A 77 5.22 3.11 -0.16
N PRO A 78 4.16 2.50 -0.72
CA PRO A 78 4.30 1.65 -1.89
C PRO A 78 4.97 2.34 -3.08
N ALA A 79 4.66 3.62 -3.32
CA ALA A 79 5.27 4.40 -4.40
C ALA A 79 6.77 4.62 -4.17
N LEU A 80 7.19 4.96 -2.94
CA LEU A 80 8.60 5.11 -2.59
C LEU A 80 9.37 3.79 -2.68
N ALA A 81 8.77 2.70 -2.20
CA ALA A 81 9.33 1.35 -2.34
C ALA A 81 9.52 0.99 -3.82
N ALA A 82 8.55 1.36 -4.66
CA ALA A 82 8.61 1.11 -6.09
C ALA A 82 9.76 1.90 -6.77
N VAL A 83 9.94 3.15 -6.42
CA VAL A 83 11.07 3.96 -6.95
C VAL A 83 12.41 3.40 -6.48
N ALA A 84 12.53 3.02 -5.21
CA ALA A 84 13.74 2.43 -4.67
C ALA A 84 14.08 1.08 -5.35
N ALA A 85 13.07 0.23 -5.58
CA ALA A 85 13.25 -1.03 -6.29
C ALA A 85 13.64 -0.82 -7.76
N LEU A 86 13.15 0.24 -8.41
CA LEU A 86 13.60 0.61 -9.76
C LEU A 86 15.07 0.99 -9.75
N LEU A 87 15.51 1.81 -8.80
CA LEU A 87 16.92 2.18 -8.64
C LEU A 87 17.78 0.93 -8.37
N GLN A 88 17.30 0.03 -7.53
CA GLN A 88 17.99 -1.25 -7.27
C GLN A 88 18.09 -2.10 -8.54
N ALA A 89 17.02 -2.23 -9.33
CA ALA A 89 17.01 -3.01 -10.57
C ALA A 89 17.97 -2.42 -11.61
N VAL A 90 18.04 -1.09 -11.73
CA VAL A 90 18.99 -0.41 -12.61
C VAL A 90 20.42 -0.64 -12.14
N THR A 91 20.71 -0.51 -10.84
CA THR A 91 22.05 -0.79 -10.29
C THR A 91 22.45 -2.25 -10.48
N ALA A 92 21.50 -3.18 -10.33
CA ALA A 92 21.73 -4.61 -10.57
C ALA A 92 22.07 -4.90 -12.04
N LEU A 93 21.38 -4.26 -12.98
CA LEU A 93 21.67 -4.39 -14.41
C LEU A 93 23.05 -3.83 -14.78
N LEU A 94 23.39 -2.63 -14.28
CA LEU A 94 24.67 -1.97 -14.55
C LEU A 94 25.86 -2.73 -13.96
N THR A 95 25.64 -3.47 -12.87
CA THR A 95 26.67 -4.24 -12.17
C THR A 95 26.39 -5.75 -12.22
N ALA A 96 25.75 -6.25 -13.28
CA ALA A 96 25.21 -7.59 -13.37
C ALA A 96 26.20 -8.70 -12.95
N ASN A 97 27.43 -8.65 -13.44
CA ASN A 97 28.45 -9.66 -13.14
C ASN A 97 28.94 -9.62 -11.68
N SER A 98 28.91 -8.48 -11.03
CA SER A 98 29.38 -8.30 -9.64
C SER A 98 28.25 -8.25 -8.63
N TYR A 99 27.00 -8.04 -9.06
CA TYR A 99 25.84 -7.96 -8.17
C TYR A 99 25.56 -9.30 -7.49
N ARG A 100 25.65 -10.39 -8.26
CA ARG A 100 25.36 -11.75 -7.78
C ARG A 100 26.47 -12.34 -6.90
N THR A 101 27.73 -11.98 -7.16
CA THR A 101 28.87 -12.42 -6.36
C THR A 101 28.94 -11.75 -4.98
N THR A 102 28.14 -10.70 -4.76
CA THR A 102 28.05 -10.05 -3.45
C THR A 102 27.06 -10.81 -2.58
N GLU A 103 27.54 -11.48 -1.54
CA GLU A 103 26.72 -12.28 -0.63
C GLU A 103 25.57 -11.46 -0.02
N GLY A 104 24.38 -12.04 0.02
CA GLY A 104 23.20 -11.46 0.67
C GLY A 104 22.42 -10.42 -0.15
N LEU A 105 22.84 -10.11 -1.38
CA LEU A 105 22.09 -9.20 -2.24
C LEU A 105 21.05 -9.94 -3.08
N SER A 106 19.78 -9.69 -2.78
CA SER A 106 18.63 -10.15 -3.59
C SER A 106 17.92 -8.95 -4.22
N ILE A 107 17.29 -9.17 -5.39
CA ILE A 107 16.47 -8.15 -6.04
C ILE A 107 15.09 -8.14 -5.42
N LEU A 108 14.67 -6.99 -4.93
CA LEU A 108 13.38 -6.82 -4.24
C LEU A 108 12.26 -6.26 -5.13
N THR A 109 12.45 -6.29 -6.44
CA THR A 109 11.43 -5.84 -7.41
C THR A 109 10.11 -6.59 -7.27
N GLY A 110 10.14 -7.89 -7.01
CA GLY A 110 8.94 -8.69 -6.78
C GLY A 110 8.18 -8.28 -5.52
N VAL A 111 8.91 -7.98 -4.43
CA VAL A 111 8.30 -7.52 -3.17
C VAL A 111 7.69 -6.13 -3.36
N ALA A 112 8.37 -5.23 -4.08
CA ALA A 112 7.84 -3.91 -4.41
C ALA A 112 6.60 -3.99 -5.32
N ALA A 113 6.61 -4.88 -6.33
CA ALA A 113 5.46 -5.15 -7.18
C ALA A 113 4.26 -5.70 -6.39
N LEU A 114 4.51 -6.57 -5.42
CA LEU A 114 3.49 -7.05 -4.49
C LEU A 114 2.90 -5.90 -3.66
N GLY A 115 3.74 -4.98 -3.17
CA GLY A 115 3.29 -3.78 -2.46
C GLY A 115 2.38 -2.90 -3.32
N LEU A 116 2.71 -2.69 -4.59
CA LEU A 116 1.87 -1.96 -5.55
C LEU A 116 0.56 -2.69 -5.84
N PHE A 117 0.59 -4.01 -6.00
CA PHE A 117 -0.62 -4.83 -6.16
C PHE A 117 -1.55 -4.70 -4.96
N LEU A 118 -1.02 -4.80 -3.73
CA LEU A 118 -1.81 -4.66 -2.51
C LEU A 118 -2.41 -3.26 -2.37
N ALA A 119 -1.72 -2.22 -2.79
CA ALA A 119 -2.24 -0.86 -2.83
C ALA A 119 -3.40 -0.72 -3.84
N LEU A 120 -3.26 -1.26 -5.06
CA LEU A 120 -4.33 -1.30 -6.06
C LEU A 120 -5.55 -2.10 -5.56
N LEU A 121 -5.31 -3.25 -4.92
CA LEU A 121 -6.36 -4.06 -4.33
C LEU A 121 -7.09 -3.29 -3.23
N GLY A 122 -6.35 -2.58 -2.37
CA GLY A 122 -6.88 -1.71 -1.33
C GLY A 122 -7.80 -0.63 -1.89
N SER A 123 -7.34 0.07 -2.94
CA SER A 123 -8.13 1.11 -3.62
C SER A 123 -9.41 0.54 -4.25
N ARG A 124 -9.33 -0.67 -4.83
CA ARG A 124 -10.50 -1.37 -5.39
C ARG A 124 -11.51 -1.74 -4.31
N VAL A 125 -11.04 -2.35 -3.22
CA VAL A 125 -11.89 -2.76 -2.09
C VAL A 125 -12.58 -1.53 -1.48
N MET A 126 -11.85 -0.43 -1.33
CA MET A 126 -12.36 0.84 -0.84
C MET A 126 -13.46 1.41 -1.74
N LEU A 127 -13.23 1.41 -3.06
CA LEU A 127 -14.22 1.89 -4.03
C LEU A 127 -15.48 1.03 -4.00
N SER A 128 -15.34 -0.29 -3.83
CA SER A 128 -16.47 -1.21 -3.69
C SER A 128 -17.28 -0.92 -2.42
N ALA A 129 -16.62 -0.63 -1.30
CA ALA A 129 -17.27 -0.27 -0.05
C ALA A 129 -18.03 1.07 -0.15
N VAL A 130 -17.42 2.08 -0.78
CA VAL A 130 -18.08 3.38 -1.01
C VAL A 130 -19.30 3.22 -1.91
N ARG A 131 -19.17 2.42 -2.97
CA ARG A 131 -20.27 2.15 -3.90
C ARG A 131 -21.43 1.43 -3.21
N GLY A 132 -21.15 0.36 -2.44
CA GLY A 132 -22.19 -0.35 -1.69
C GLY A 132 -22.90 0.55 -0.67
N GLY A 133 -22.13 1.40 0.05
CA GLY A 133 -22.72 2.39 0.94
C GLY A 133 -23.61 3.41 0.22
N TYR A 134 -23.24 3.84 -0.98
CA TYR A 134 -24.04 4.74 -1.80
C TYR A 134 -25.33 4.08 -2.32
N GLU A 135 -25.26 2.82 -2.76
CA GLU A 135 -26.43 2.04 -3.20
C GLU A 135 -27.43 1.88 -2.04
N LEU A 136 -26.95 1.54 -0.83
CA LEU A 136 -27.79 1.45 0.37
C LEU A 136 -28.48 2.78 0.72
N LEU A 137 -27.78 3.92 0.55
CA LEU A 137 -28.37 5.23 0.77
C LEU A 137 -29.45 5.57 -0.26
N GLY A 138 -29.30 5.10 -1.50
CA GLY A 138 -30.28 5.32 -2.57
C GLY A 138 -31.53 4.49 -2.46
N GLU A 139 -31.44 3.29 -1.86
CA GLU A 139 -32.56 2.37 -1.67
C GLU A 139 -33.38 2.66 -0.41
N ALA A 140 -32.79 3.32 0.58
CA ALA A 140 -33.45 3.58 1.84
C ALA A 140 -34.38 4.79 1.74
N THR A 141 -35.68 4.56 1.82
CA THR A 141 -36.72 5.58 1.83
C THR A 141 -36.77 6.38 3.13
N ASP A 142 -36.41 5.77 4.26
CA ASP A 142 -36.43 6.37 5.60
C ASP A 142 -35.06 6.23 6.30
N LEU A 143 -34.09 7.04 5.87
CA LEU A 143 -32.80 7.10 6.53
C LEU A 143 -32.91 7.78 7.88
N GLN A 144 -32.52 7.06 8.93
CA GLN A 144 -32.44 7.60 10.28
C GLN A 144 -30.98 7.63 10.75
N GLY A 145 -30.48 8.82 11.04
CA GLY A 145 -29.15 9.00 11.63
C GLY A 145 -29.19 8.81 13.14
N ALA A 146 -28.43 7.85 13.67
CA ALA A 146 -28.24 7.70 15.11
C ALA A 146 -27.08 8.58 15.57
N TYR A 147 -27.30 9.41 16.57
CA TYR A 147 -26.26 10.24 17.17
C TYR A 147 -26.28 10.18 18.70
N ARG A 148 -25.11 10.19 19.30
CA ARG A 148 -24.98 10.21 20.76
C ARG A 148 -25.27 11.62 21.28
N THR A 149 -26.29 11.76 22.14
CA THR A 149 -26.54 13.02 22.79
C THR A 149 -25.49 13.29 23.90
N ARG A 150 -25.13 14.58 24.05
CA ARG A 150 -24.31 15.10 25.15
C ARG A 150 -25.09 15.87 26.18
N ASP A 151 -26.39 16.03 25.97
CA ASP A 151 -27.28 16.73 26.86
C ASP A 151 -27.50 15.88 28.13
N LYS A 152 -26.97 16.34 29.26
CA LYS A 152 -27.01 15.64 30.54
C LYS A 152 -28.41 15.55 31.11
N ASP A 153 -29.25 16.55 30.85
CA ASP A 153 -30.61 16.59 31.39
C ASP A 153 -31.51 15.63 30.62
N LEU A 154 -31.36 15.57 29.32
CA LEU A 154 -32.03 14.58 28.46
C LEU A 154 -31.58 13.16 28.80
N ILE A 155 -30.26 12.93 29.01
CA ILE A 155 -29.73 11.64 29.42
C ILE A 155 -30.31 11.19 30.75
N ARG A 156 -30.39 12.08 31.75
CA ARG A 156 -31.00 11.78 33.05
C ARG A 156 -32.49 11.47 32.95
N ALA A 157 -33.21 12.21 32.10
CA ALA A 157 -34.63 11.99 31.89
C ALA A 157 -34.94 10.63 31.25
N LEU A 158 -34.15 10.25 30.21
CA LEU A 158 -34.35 9.02 29.47
C LEU A 158 -33.77 7.79 30.19
N ALA A 159 -32.71 7.97 30.99
CA ALA A 159 -32.05 6.89 31.72
C ALA A 159 -32.47 6.78 33.20
N ARG A 160 -33.59 7.38 33.58
CA ARG A 160 -34.06 7.51 34.99
C ARG A 160 -34.22 6.17 35.69
N ASP A 161 -34.60 5.13 34.94
CA ASP A 161 -34.83 3.78 35.46
C ASP A 161 -33.69 2.81 35.19
N LEU A 162 -32.54 3.30 34.69
CA LEU A 162 -31.36 2.45 34.42
C LEU A 162 -30.38 2.55 35.61
N GLU A 163 -30.02 1.43 36.20
CA GLU A 163 -29.04 1.33 37.28
C GLU A 163 -27.58 1.60 36.84
N GLN A 164 -27.37 2.05 35.62
CA GLN A 164 -26.05 2.23 35.04
C GLN A 164 -25.41 3.54 35.47
N LYS A 165 -24.17 3.52 35.97
CA LYS A 165 -23.47 4.70 36.52
C LYS A 165 -23.19 5.81 35.50
N ASP A 166 -23.08 5.47 34.21
CA ASP A 166 -22.80 6.44 33.13
C ASP A 166 -23.56 6.02 31.87
N PRO A 167 -24.89 6.20 31.83
CA PRO A 167 -25.70 5.80 30.69
C PRO A 167 -25.44 6.72 29.50
N TRP A 168 -25.34 6.14 28.33
CA TRP A 168 -25.29 6.88 27.08
C TRP A 168 -26.56 6.63 26.26
N VAL A 169 -27.06 7.70 25.63
CA VAL A 169 -28.31 7.66 24.89
C VAL A 169 -28.02 7.98 23.42
N LEU A 170 -28.52 7.12 22.54
CA LEU A 170 -28.57 7.35 21.10
C LEU A 170 -29.94 7.87 20.73
N LEU A 171 -29.96 9.01 20.07
CA LEU A 171 -31.19 9.59 19.50
C LEU A 171 -31.21 9.32 18.00
N SER A 172 -32.39 8.96 17.49
CA SER A 172 -32.64 8.83 16.06
C SER A 172 -33.21 10.12 15.50
N ARG A 173 -32.71 10.56 14.36
CA ARG A 173 -33.21 11.74 13.64
C ARG A 173 -33.36 11.40 12.17
N PRO A 174 -34.50 11.77 11.54
CA PRO A 174 -34.63 11.64 10.08
C PRO A 174 -33.47 12.36 9.41
N ARG A 175 -32.80 11.70 8.47
CA ARG A 175 -31.68 12.27 7.73
C ARG A 175 -32.04 12.33 6.27
N THR A 176 -31.94 13.51 5.69
CA THR A 176 -31.95 13.67 4.24
C THR A 176 -30.64 13.12 3.66
N ALA A 177 -30.68 12.51 2.47
CA ALA A 177 -29.50 11.98 1.79
C ALA A 177 -28.40 13.06 1.78
N ASP A 178 -27.24 12.70 2.34
CA ASP A 178 -26.16 13.66 2.53
C ASP A 178 -25.52 14.02 1.19
N GLU A 179 -25.64 15.27 0.79
CA GLU A 179 -24.95 15.84 -0.36
C GLU A 179 -23.41 15.72 -0.26
N GLY A 180 -22.87 15.41 0.93
CA GLY A 180 -21.45 15.24 1.19
C GLY A 180 -20.96 13.80 1.36
N PHE A 181 -21.82 12.77 1.16
CA PHE A 181 -21.44 11.38 1.47
C PHE A 181 -20.16 10.93 0.78
N VAL A 182 -20.02 11.18 -0.52
CA VAL A 182 -18.84 10.76 -1.29
C VAL A 182 -17.59 11.48 -0.79
N ALA A 183 -17.67 12.78 -0.54
CA ALA A 183 -16.57 13.57 -0.02
C ALA A 183 -16.15 13.10 1.38
N GLN A 184 -17.11 12.84 2.27
CA GLN A 184 -16.85 12.35 3.63
C GLN A 184 -16.32 10.90 3.65
N SER A 185 -16.80 10.05 2.74
CA SER A 185 -16.33 8.66 2.64
C SER A 185 -14.90 8.55 2.13
N LEU A 186 -14.44 9.56 1.39
CA LEU A 186 -13.06 9.67 0.87
C LEU A 186 -12.15 10.52 1.76
N ASP A 187 -12.69 11.13 2.82
CA ASP A 187 -11.90 11.96 3.73
C ASP A 187 -10.91 11.12 4.57
N GLU A 188 -9.85 11.79 5.03
CA GLU A 188 -8.76 11.15 5.79
C GLU A 188 -9.26 10.42 7.03
N ARG A 189 -9.00 9.11 7.08
CA ARG A 189 -9.34 8.26 8.22
C ARG A 189 -8.23 8.26 9.26
N ALA A 190 -8.59 7.99 10.52
CA ALA A 190 -7.63 7.94 11.62
C ALA A 190 -6.48 6.93 11.38
N GLY A 191 -6.73 5.84 10.63
CA GLY A 191 -5.72 4.86 10.23
C GLY A 191 -4.69 5.43 9.27
N GLU A 192 -5.09 6.30 8.34
CA GLU A 192 -4.21 6.92 7.36
C GLU A 192 -3.21 7.88 8.03
N ARG A 193 -3.65 8.66 9.01
CA ARG A 193 -2.75 9.54 9.78
C ARG A 193 -1.66 8.77 10.54
N ARG A 194 -1.97 7.58 11.04
CA ARG A 194 -0.98 6.71 11.68
C ARG A 194 -0.02 6.10 10.65
N ALA A 195 -0.55 5.64 9.52
CA ALA A 195 0.27 5.13 8.42
C ALA A 195 1.22 6.20 7.87
N GLN A 196 0.77 7.45 7.76
CA GLN A 196 1.61 8.58 7.36
C GLN A 196 2.78 8.80 8.32
N LYS A 197 2.52 8.85 9.63
CA LYS A 197 3.57 9.03 10.65
C LYS A 197 4.59 7.89 10.59
N ASN A 198 4.12 6.65 10.51
CA ASN A 198 4.99 5.48 10.39
C ASN A 198 5.78 5.50 9.07
N GLY A 199 5.17 5.97 7.99
CA GLY A 199 5.82 6.16 6.70
C GLY A 199 7.02 7.10 6.75
N TYR A 200 6.89 8.24 7.42
CA TYR A 200 8.02 9.16 7.61
C TYR A 200 9.15 8.56 8.44
N ILE A 201 8.82 7.82 9.49
CA ILE A 201 9.81 7.12 10.32
C ILE A 201 10.56 6.09 9.48
N LEU A 202 9.83 5.26 8.73
CA LEU A 202 10.42 4.25 7.84
C LEU A 202 11.28 4.88 6.74
N LEU A 203 10.83 5.99 6.15
CA LEU A 203 11.64 6.73 5.17
C LEU A 203 12.94 7.24 5.79
N GLY A 204 12.88 7.80 7.00
CA GLY A 204 14.06 8.24 7.73
C GLY A 204 15.03 7.10 8.04
N VAL A 205 14.51 5.95 8.45
CA VAL A 205 15.31 4.73 8.69
C VAL A 205 15.92 4.22 7.38
N ALA A 206 15.15 4.20 6.29
CA ALA A 206 15.61 3.74 4.98
C ALA A 206 16.76 4.62 4.45
N LEU A 207 16.60 5.93 4.52
CA LEU A 207 17.65 6.87 4.08
C LEU A 207 18.90 6.74 4.96
N ARG A 208 18.73 6.60 6.27
CA ARG A 208 19.85 6.43 7.21
C ARG A 208 20.59 5.12 6.96
N SER A 209 19.90 4.01 6.74
CA SER A 209 20.51 2.71 6.43
C SER A 209 21.26 2.74 5.09
N ALA A 210 20.67 3.35 4.07
CA ALA A 210 21.32 3.53 2.77
C ALA A 210 22.58 4.39 2.87
N LEU A 211 22.52 5.50 3.62
CA LEU A 211 23.67 6.37 3.84
C LEU A 211 24.79 5.65 4.60
N LEU A 212 24.45 4.88 5.64
CA LEU A 212 25.41 4.05 6.36
C LEU A 212 26.12 3.06 5.44
N CYS A 213 25.35 2.33 4.60
CA CYS A 213 25.92 1.39 3.63
C CYS A 213 26.83 2.10 2.61
N LEU A 214 26.50 3.33 2.24
CA LEU A 214 27.27 4.12 1.28
C LEU A 214 28.57 4.66 1.88
N VAL A 215 28.53 5.14 3.13
CA VAL A 215 29.69 5.73 3.82
C VAL A 215 30.63 4.66 4.36
N VAL A 216 30.08 3.61 4.99
CA VAL A 216 30.89 2.57 5.63
C VAL A 216 31.28 1.49 4.63
N GLY A 217 30.31 0.99 3.85
CA GLY A 217 30.52 -0.09 2.88
C GLY A 217 31.10 0.38 1.55
N ARG A 218 31.01 1.68 1.24
CA ARG A 218 31.38 2.27 -0.07
C ARG A 218 30.79 1.50 -1.27
N ASP A 219 29.69 0.81 -1.07
CA ASP A 219 29.03 -0.01 -2.07
C ASP A 219 27.61 0.52 -2.37
N VAL A 220 27.43 1.03 -3.58
CA VAL A 220 26.16 1.57 -4.07
C VAL A 220 25.10 0.47 -4.16
N LYS A 221 25.49 -0.78 -4.47
CA LYS A 221 24.58 -1.93 -4.57
C LYS A 221 23.95 -2.23 -3.23
N LEU A 222 24.76 -2.27 -2.17
CA LEU A 222 24.31 -2.52 -0.81
C LEU A 222 23.41 -1.38 -0.31
N ALA A 223 23.74 -0.14 -0.63
CA ALA A 223 22.93 1.03 -0.28
C ALA A 223 21.54 0.98 -0.97
N ALA A 224 21.49 0.67 -2.26
CA ALA A 224 20.24 0.53 -3.01
C ALA A 224 19.39 -0.62 -2.47
N ALA A 225 20.00 -1.77 -2.15
CA ALA A 225 19.31 -2.91 -1.57
C ALA A 225 18.76 -2.60 -0.17
N ALA A 226 19.54 -1.95 0.70
CA ALA A 226 19.11 -1.56 2.04
C ALA A 226 17.94 -0.56 2.00
N LEU A 227 18.02 0.46 1.12
CA LEU A 227 16.93 1.40 0.91
C LEU A 227 15.64 0.69 0.51
N THR A 228 15.73 -0.19 -0.48
CA THR A 228 14.58 -0.95 -1.00
C THR A 228 14.02 -1.88 0.05
N ALA A 229 14.85 -2.61 0.79
CA ALA A 229 14.42 -3.56 1.80
C ALA A 229 13.59 -2.89 2.90
N VAL A 230 14.06 -1.75 3.42
CA VAL A 230 13.34 -1.02 4.48
C VAL A 230 12.03 -0.44 3.97
N LEU A 231 12.01 0.14 2.76
CA LEU A 231 10.79 0.69 2.18
C LEU A 231 9.78 -0.39 1.81
N CYS A 232 10.23 -1.54 1.29
CA CYS A 232 9.37 -2.67 0.99
C CYS A 232 8.71 -3.27 2.25
N MET A 233 9.34 -3.21 3.41
CA MET A 233 8.72 -3.65 4.67
C MET A 233 7.51 -2.78 5.05
N GLY A 234 7.50 -1.51 4.68
CA GLY A 234 6.37 -0.60 4.92
C GLY A 234 5.22 -0.73 3.92
N ALA A 235 5.49 -1.22 2.72
CA ALA A 235 4.50 -1.29 1.65
C ALA A 235 3.31 -2.24 1.92
N PRO A 236 3.49 -3.44 2.53
CA PRO A 236 2.37 -4.34 2.87
C PRO A 236 1.47 -3.80 3.97
N LEU A 237 1.95 -2.86 4.77
CA LEU A 237 1.18 -2.17 5.81
C LEU A 237 0.30 -1.05 5.22
N SER A 238 0.01 -1.11 3.92
CA SER A 238 -0.85 -0.14 3.25
C SER A 238 -2.20 -0.08 3.96
N SER A 239 -2.45 1.05 4.58
CA SER A 239 -3.66 1.30 5.36
C SER A 239 -4.93 1.26 4.51
N THR A 240 -4.82 1.43 3.20
CA THR A 240 -5.94 1.37 2.25
C THR A 240 -6.60 0.00 2.21
N LEU A 241 -5.83 -1.09 2.18
CA LEU A 241 -6.39 -2.44 2.18
C LEU A 241 -7.10 -2.74 3.51
N ILE A 242 -6.46 -2.41 4.63
CA ILE A 242 -7.02 -2.63 5.97
C ILE A 242 -8.28 -1.79 6.17
N ALA A 243 -8.25 -0.52 5.77
CA ALA A 243 -9.41 0.37 5.86
C ALA A 243 -10.57 -0.08 4.97
N GLY A 244 -10.28 -0.52 3.75
CA GLY A 244 -11.27 -1.05 2.81
C GLY A 244 -11.94 -2.33 3.33
N MET A 245 -11.16 -3.28 3.87
CA MET A 245 -11.71 -4.48 4.49
C MET A 245 -12.55 -4.19 5.73
N ALA A 246 -12.13 -3.21 6.55
CA ALA A 246 -12.92 -2.78 7.70
C ALA A 246 -14.25 -2.14 7.25
N ALA A 247 -14.25 -1.33 6.19
CA ALA A 247 -15.45 -0.72 5.65
C ALA A 247 -16.43 -1.75 5.08
N LEU A 248 -15.94 -2.80 4.40
CA LEU A 248 -16.80 -3.88 3.91
C LEU A 248 -17.44 -4.72 5.01
N ARG A 249 -16.80 -4.83 6.19
CA ARG A 249 -17.38 -5.56 7.34
C ARG A 249 -18.49 -4.78 8.05
N LEU A 250 -18.59 -3.49 7.80
CA LEU A 250 -19.60 -2.63 8.40
C LEU A 250 -20.83 -2.42 7.51
N GLN A 251 -20.84 -2.97 6.31
CA GLN A 251 -21.96 -3.09 5.39
C GLN A 251 -22.71 -4.40 5.62
#